data_6f80fb0c791bfb7e426a60126dbb7692
#
_entry.id   6f80fb0c791bfb7e426a60126dbb7692
#
_cell.length_a   1.000
_cell.length_b   1.000
_cell.length_c   1.000
_cell.angle_alpha   90.00
_cell.angle_beta   90.00
_cell.angle_gamma   90.00
#
_symmetry.space_group_name_H-M   'P 1'
#
loop_
_entity.id
_entity.type
_entity.pdbx_description
1 polymer ?
#
loop_
_entity_poly.entity_id
_entity_poly.type
_entity_poly.pdbx_seq_one_letter_code
_entity_poly.pdbx_strand_id
1 'polypeptide(L)'
;MTKNFDRDLLADVAERLIHHLKNRTDVQNIDLMNLSGFCRNCLSKWYVSAAEKKNISISYDEVREMIYGMPYIEWKTKFQKEITPEQEEKFDKGKT
;
A
#
# COMPACT_ATOMS: atom_id res chain seq x y z
N MET A 1 -2.47 17.62 -27.56
CA MET A 1 -3.00 18.14 -26.27
C MET A 1 -2.98 17.05 -25.22
N THR A 2 -2.35 17.32 -24.09
CA THR A 2 -2.24 16.35 -23.02
C THR A 2 -3.51 16.34 -22.17
N LYS A 3 -4.08 15.15 -21.97
CA LYS A 3 -5.24 14.99 -21.07
C LYS A 3 -4.72 14.70 -19.67
N ASN A 4 -5.35 15.31 -18.69
CA ASN A 4 -5.09 15.06 -17.29
C ASN A 4 -6.21 14.20 -16.70
N PHE A 5 -5.89 13.46 -15.64
CA PHE A 5 -6.90 12.72 -14.93
C PHE A 5 -7.86 13.68 -14.23
N ASP A 6 -9.13 13.35 -14.26
CA ASP A 6 -10.11 13.95 -13.36
C ASP A 6 -9.83 13.41 -11.96
N ARG A 7 -9.68 14.31 -10.97
CA ARG A 7 -9.28 13.91 -9.62
C ARG A 7 -10.32 13.06 -8.92
N ASP A 8 -11.60 13.33 -9.15
CA ASP A 8 -12.66 12.56 -8.50
C ASP A 8 -12.69 11.13 -9.05
N LEU A 9 -12.56 10.99 -10.36
CA LEU A 9 -12.49 9.66 -10.99
C LEU A 9 -11.24 8.91 -10.53
N LEU A 10 -10.13 9.60 -10.42
CA LEU A 10 -8.88 9.02 -9.93
C LEU A 10 -9.02 8.55 -8.49
N ALA A 11 -9.71 9.34 -7.66
CA ALA A 11 -10.01 8.96 -6.28
C ALA A 11 -10.85 7.69 -6.23
N ASP A 12 -11.84 7.58 -7.10
CA ASP A 12 -12.68 6.36 -7.17
C ASP A 12 -11.86 5.14 -7.53
N VAL A 13 -10.93 5.27 -8.48
CA VAL A 13 -10.03 4.19 -8.86
C VAL A 13 -9.12 3.80 -7.70
N ALA A 14 -8.58 4.79 -7.00
CA ALA A 14 -7.71 4.54 -5.84
C ALA A 14 -8.48 3.83 -4.73
N GLU A 15 -9.71 4.24 -4.45
CA GLU A 15 -10.56 3.58 -3.46
C GLU A 15 -10.81 2.13 -3.83
N ARG A 16 -11.07 1.87 -5.10
CA ARG A 16 -11.29 0.50 -5.59
C ARG A 16 -10.03 -0.35 -5.43
N LEU A 17 -8.86 0.20 -5.72
CA LEU A 17 -7.59 -0.50 -5.52
C LEU A 17 -7.39 -0.85 -4.05
N ILE A 18 -7.62 0.10 -3.16
CA ILE A 18 -7.48 -0.10 -1.72
C ILE A 18 -8.45 -1.18 -1.24
N HIS A 19 -9.71 -1.10 -1.67
CA HIS A 19 -10.72 -2.10 -1.32
C HIS A 19 -10.32 -3.50 -1.81
N HIS A 20 -9.80 -3.57 -3.04
CA HIS A 20 -9.32 -4.83 -3.60
C HIS A 20 -8.20 -5.43 -2.76
N LEU A 21 -7.23 -4.62 -2.35
CA LEU A 21 -6.12 -5.08 -1.51
C LEU A 21 -6.59 -5.53 -0.12
N LYS A 22 -7.61 -4.87 0.45
CA LYS A 22 -8.20 -5.29 1.73
C LYS A 22 -8.77 -6.70 1.65
N ASN A 23 -9.36 -7.05 0.50
CA ASN A 23 -9.96 -8.36 0.28
C ASN A 23 -8.92 -9.44 -0.08
N ARG A 24 -7.71 -9.05 -0.40
CA ARG A 24 -6.63 -9.96 -0.77
C ARG A 24 -5.61 -10.09 0.35
N THR A 25 -6.07 -10.54 1.50
CA THR A 25 -5.21 -10.77 2.68
C THR A 25 -4.21 -11.90 2.47
N ASP A 26 -4.44 -12.73 1.44
CA ASP A 26 -3.52 -13.78 1.01
C ASP A 26 -2.26 -13.24 0.32
N VAL A 27 -2.33 -12.00 -0.20
CA VAL A 27 -1.19 -11.39 -0.89
C VAL A 27 -0.32 -10.65 0.11
N GLN A 28 0.92 -11.08 0.24
CA GLN A 28 1.89 -10.49 1.15
C GLN A 28 2.47 -9.20 0.58
N ASN A 29 2.85 -8.28 1.45
CA ASN A 29 3.49 -7.05 1.00
C ASN A 29 4.77 -7.31 0.22
N ILE A 30 5.54 -8.34 0.61
CA ILE A 30 6.75 -8.72 -0.13
C ILE A 30 6.42 -9.15 -1.56
N ASP A 31 5.29 -9.81 -1.77
CA ASP A 31 4.85 -10.22 -3.10
C ASP A 31 4.53 -9.01 -3.97
N LEU A 32 3.84 -8.01 -3.40
CA LEU A 32 3.54 -6.76 -4.10
C LEU A 32 4.82 -6.01 -4.46
N MET A 33 5.75 -5.91 -3.52
CA MET A 33 7.04 -5.26 -3.75
C MET A 33 7.82 -5.94 -4.89
N ASN A 34 7.84 -7.26 -4.88
CA ASN A 34 8.55 -8.03 -5.91
C ASN A 34 7.90 -7.90 -7.29
N LEU A 35 6.57 -7.83 -7.32
CA LEU A 35 5.81 -7.74 -8.56
C LEU A 35 5.85 -6.32 -9.15
N SER A 36 5.65 -5.31 -8.34
CA SER A 36 5.34 -3.97 -8.81
C SER A 36 6.16 -2.85 -8.19
N GLY A 37 6.99 -3.15 -7.20
CA GLY A 37 7.82 -2.13 -6.55
C GLY A 37 7.10 -1.29 -5.50
N PHE A 38 5.86 -1.61 -5.15
CA PHE A 38 5.15 -0.95 -4.06
C PHE A 38 4.37 -1.97 -3.23
N CYS A 39 3.97 -1.58 -2.04
CA CYS A 39 3.11 -2.40 -1.19
C CYS A 39 2.10 -1.50 -0.46
N ARG A 40 1.31 -2.10 0.42
CA ARG A 40 0.30 -1.37 1.21
C ARG A 40 0.92 -0.23 2.02
N ASN A 41 2.10 -0.47 2.58
CA ASN A 41 2.81 0.56 3.33
C ASN A 41 3.24 1.74 2.45
N CYS A 42 3.62 1.46 1.22
CA CYS A 42 3.98 2.52 0.26
C CYS A 42 2.77 3.40 -0.05
N LEU A 43 1.60 2.81 -0.28
CA LEU A 43 0.37 3.56 -0.49
C LEU A 43 0.08 4.47 0.70
N SER A 44 0.29 3.94 1.91
CA SER A 44 0.07 4.71 3.14
C SER A 44 1.02 5.90 3.23
N LYS A 45 2.28 5.71 2.88
CA LYS A 45 3.29 6.78 2.87
C LYS A 45 2.95 7.85 1.83
N TRP A 46 2.49 7.43 0.66
CA TRP A 46 2.10 8.37 -0.40
C TRP A 46 0.91 9.24 0.05
N TYR A 47 -0.03 8.65 0.77
CA TYR A 47 -1.17 9.39 1.30
C TYR A 47 -0.71 10.43 2.33
N VAL A 48 0.15 10.03 3.26
CA VAL A 48 0.71 10.94 4.26
C VAL A 48 1.45 12.10 3.57
N SER A 49 2.26 11.78 2.56
CA SER A 49 3.00 12.80 1.80
C SER A 49 2.06 13.78 1.10
N ALA A 50 0.97 13.27 0.52
CA ALA A 50 -0.03 14.13 -0.12
C ALA A 50 -0.73 15.04 0.90
N ALA A 51 -1.03 14.49 2.09
CA ALA A 51 -1.63 15.26 3.18
C ALA A 51 -0.71 16.39 3.65
N GLU A 52 0.59 16.08 3.79
CA GLU A 52 1.58 17.10 4.19
C GLU A 52 1.64 18.26 3.23
N LYS A 53 1.57 17.99 1.93
CA LYS A 53 1.57 19.05 0.90
C LYS A 53 0.36 19.97 1.02
N LYS A 54 -0.71 19.50 1.61
CA LYS A 54 -1.95 20.26 1.80
C LYS A 54 -2.10 20.76 3.23
N ASN A 55 -1.07 20.64 4.05
CA ASN A 55 -1.07 21.03 5.46
C ASN A 55 -2.15 20.32 6.28
N ILE A 56 -2.43 19.05 5.92
CA ILE A 56 -3.35 18.20 6.65
C ILE A 56 -2.52 17.29 7.55
N SER A 57 -2.82 17.29 8.84
CA SER A 57 -2.12 16.47 9.82
C SER A 57 -2.82 15.11 9.94
N ILE A 58 -2.10 14.06 9.59
CA ILE A 58 -2.58 12.69 9.75
C ILE A 58 -1.36 11.78 10.00
N SER A 59 -1.50 10.82 10.90
CA SER A 59 -0.39 9.93 11.21
C SER A 59 -0.33 8.77 10.22
N TYR A 60 0.89 8.24 10.05
CA TYR A 60 1.11 7.06 9.22
C TYR A 60 0.29 5.86 9.72
N ASP A 61 0.20 5.67 11.05
CA ASP A 61 -0.56 4.56 11.62
C ASP A 61 -2.06 4.67 11.33
N GLU A 62 -2.61 5.89 11.38
CA GLU A 62 -4.02 6.12 11.02
C GLU A 62 -4.28 5.77 9.56
N VAL A 63 -3.38 6.17 8.68
CA VAL A 63 -3.51 5.88 7.25
C VAL A 63 -3.39 4.37 7.00
N ARG A 64 -2.45 3.70 7.65
CA ARG A 64 -2.34 2.24 7.53
C ARG A 64 -3.61 1.54 7.95
N GLU A 65 -4.25 1.99 9.02
CA GLU A 65 -5.52 1.41 9.44
C GLU A 65 -6.58 1.54 8.34
N MET A 66 -6.63 2.68 7.66
CA MET A 66 -7.54 2.91 6.53
C MET A 66 -7.22 1.99 5.35
N ILE A 67 -5.94 1.81 5.04
CA ILE A 67 -5.49 1.00 3.90
C ILE A 67 -5.69 -0.51 4.16
N TYR A 68 -5.37 -0.96 5.37
CA TYR A 68 -5.47 -2.37 5.74
C TYR A 68 -6.88 -2.79 6.16
N GLY A 69 -7.70 -1.83 6.60
CA GLY A 69 -9.04 -2.12 7.14
C GLY A 69 -9.01 -2.55 8.60
N MET A 70 -7.87 -2.46 9.25
CA MET A 70 -7.64 -2.77 10.66
C MET A 70 -6.28 -2.20 11.08
N PRO A 71 -6.01 -2.06 12.38
CA PRO A 71 -4.68 -1.66 12.82
C PRO A 71 -3.60 -2.57 12.24
N TYR A 72 -2.49 -2.00 11.81
CA TYR A 72 -1.43 -2.76 11.14
C TYR A 72 -0.93 -3.94 11.99
N ILE A 73 -0.80 -3.75 13.30
CA ILE A 73 -0.33 -4.82 14.18
C ILE A 73 -1.28 -6.02 14.15
N GLU A 74 -2.58 -5.76 14.05
CA GLU A 74 -3.58 -6.82 13.93
C GLU A 74 -3.46 -7.55 12.60
N TRP A 75 -3.31 -6.82 11.49
CA TRP A 75 -3.13 -7.41 10.17
C TRP A 75 -1.86 -8.26 10.13
N LYS A 76 -0.78 -7.73 10.69
CA LYS A 76 0.50 -8.43 10.77
C LYS A 76 0.37 -9.75 11.52
N THR A 77 -0.34 -9.74 12.63
CA THR A 77 -0.55 -10.94 13.45
C THR A 77 -1.41 -11.97 12.73
N LYS A 78 -2.45 -11.52 12.04
CA LYS A 78 -3.41 -12.43 11.39
C LYS A 78 -2.95 -12.96 10.04
N PHE A 79 -2.28 -12.14 9.24
CA PHE A 79 -2.07 -12.43 7.82
C PHE A 79 -0.62 -12.45 7.38
N GLN A 80 0.28 -11.73 8.05
CA GLN A 80 1.67 -11.69 7.60
C GLN A 80 2.37 -13.01 7.89
N LYS A 81 3.04 -13.54 6.87
CA LYS A 81 3.80 -14.79 6.96
C LYS A 81 5.30 -14.47 6.88
N GLU A 82 6.11 -15.42 7.34
CA GLU A 82 7.56 -15.30 7.18
C GLU A 82 7.94 -15.26 5.71
N ILE A 83 8.93 -14.41 5.40
CA ILE A 83 9.46 -14.29 4.04
C ILE A 83 10.21 -15.57 3.69
N THR A 84 9.86 -16.15 2.54
CA THR A 84 10.57 -17.32 2.03
C THR A 84 11.91 -16.91 1.42
N PRO A 85 12.89 -17.84 1.33
CA PRO A 85 14.16 -17.55 0.65
C PRO A 85 13.97 -17.06 -0.78
N GLU A 86 12.99 -17.59 -1.50
CA GLU A 86 12.69 -17.17 -2.87
C GLU A 86 12.18 -15.74 -2.94
N GLN A 87 11.30 -15.36 -2.01
CA GLN A 87 10.79 -13.99 -1.92
C GLN A 87 11.91 -13.01 -1.59
N GLU A 88 12.78 -13.39 -0.66
CA GLU A 88 13.92 -12.55 -0.27
C GLU A 88 14.90 -12.36 -1.44
N GLU A 89 15.18 -13.41 -2.18
CA GLU A 89 16.06 -13.35 -3.36
C GLU A 89 15.50 -12.39 -4.41
N LYS A 90 14.21 -12.47 -4.71
CA LYS A 90 13.56 -11.56 -5.65
C LYS A 90 13.61 -10.11 -5.18
N PHE A 91 13.40 -9.89 -3.89
CA PHE A 91 13.45 -8.57 -3.31
C PHE A 91 14.86 -7.98 -3.43
N ASP A 92 15.89 -8.75 -3.13
CA ASP A 92 17.28 -8.31 -3.22
C ASP A 92 17.67 -7.97 -4.66
N LYS A 93 17.25 -8.79 -5.64
CA LYS A 93 17.48 -8.51 -7.06
C LYS A 93 16.78 -7.23 -7.51
N GLY A 94 15.60 -6.96 -7.00
CA GLY A 94 14.84 -5.77 -7.34
C GLY A 94 15.44 -4.47 -6.85
N LYS A 95 16.37 -4.53 -5.90
CA LYS A 95 17.05 -3.36 -5.35
C LYS A 95 18.15 -2.79 -6.27
N THR A 96 18.61 -3.56 -7.22
CA THR A 96 19.69 -3.14 -8.12
C THR A 96 19.23 -2.33 -9.35
#